data_02599cf076adf3e01fd3c6502b7fab55
#
_entry.id   02599cf076adf3e01fd3c6502b7fab55
#
_cell.length_a   1.000
_cell.length_b   1.000
_cell.length_c   1.000
_cell.angle_alpha   90.00
_cell.angle_beta   90.00
_cell.angle_gamma   90.00
#
_symmetry.space_group_name_H-M   'P 1'
#
loop_
_entity.id
_entity.type
_entity.pdbx_description
1 polymer ?
#
loop_
_entity_poly.entity_id
_entity_poly.type
_entity_poly.pdbx_seq_one_letter_code
_entity_poly.pdbx_strand_id
1 'polypeptide(L)'
;NLVCITHGYKDIWHRDDWQRHQSGTLLLFAAQTQWRIHNHPDKNGSYKAQVLAVRDEWLQKFHQQHADLTAQKVSSLQTLPLNGWLQQAWQRVTDPEMAEASTGLTEHRVMELLLILAETGHSFESADRRLLQNQIHGLIQQNPSQTWNVADLATRFNRSSSTLLRRLQEEGTSAAQCVRDARLELGLNLLQTTRQPVGHIAEACGYLSHSRFSAAFEQQFGILPIKLRQQIQPSKINSAKKTPVQSATGA
;
A
#
# COMPACT_ATOMS: atom_id res chain seq x y z
N ASN A 1 -0.91 -4.40 -6.57
CA ASN A 1 0.49 -4.16 -6.21
C ASN A 1 1.31 -5.42 -6.40
N LEU A 2 2.56 -5.23 -6.85
CA LEU A 2 3.57 -6.28 -6.92
C LEU A 2 4.65 -6.00 -5.86
N VAL A 3 5.10 -7.05 -5.17
CA VAL A 3 6.12 -6.92 -4.12
C VAL A 3 7.15 -8.02 -4.29
N CYS A 4 8.42 -7.64 -4.47
CA CYS A 4 9.55 -8.57 -4.47
C CYS A 4 10.33 -8.45 -3.16
N ILE A 5 10.47 -9.56 -2.44
CA ILE A 5 11.29 -9.62 -1.23
C ILE A 5 12.73 -9.84 -1.65
N THR A 6 13.63 -8.91 -1.32
CA THR A 6 15.06 -9.02 -1.65
C THR A 6 15.91 -9.48 -0.47
N HIS A 7 15.52 -9.15 0.78
CA HIS A 7 16.18 -9.60 2.00
C HIS A 7 15.15 -9.91 3.07
N GLY A 8 15.41 -10.95 3.86
CA GLY A 8 14.50 -11.40 4.90
C GLY A 8 13.33 -12.22 4.34
N TYR A 9 12.24 -12.25 5.07
CA TYR A 9 11.01 -12.94 4.67
C TYR A 9 9.78 -12.18 5.15
N LYS A 10 8.64 -12.50 4.57
CA LYS A 10 7.34 -11.88 4.86
C LYS A 10 6.33 -12.97 5.20
N ASP A 11 5.71 -12.88 6.38
CA ASP A 11 4.57 -13.69 6.73
C ASP A 11 3.28 -12.90 6.40
N ILE A 12 2.37 -13.53 5.68
CA ILE A 12 1.10 -12.93 5.24
C ILE A 12 -0.04 -13.83 5.71
N TRP A 13 -1.03 -13.24 6.39
CA TRP A 13 -2.26 -13.94 6.75
C TRP A 13 -3.16 -14.07 5.53
N HIS A 14 -3.40 -15.30 5.10
CA HIS A 14 -4.21 -15.59 3.92
C HIS A 14 -4.96 -16.93 4.11
N ARG A 15 -6.27 -16.94 3.85
CA ARG A 15 -7.12 -18.12 3.99
C ARG A 15 -7.02 -18.79 5.37
N ASP A 16 -7.09 -17.97 6.43
CA ASP A 16 -7.07 -18.38 7.83
C ASP A 16 -5.75 -19.02 8.31
N ASP A 17 -4.64 -18.78 7.59
CA ASP A 17 -3.32 -19.24 7.97
C ASP A 17 -2.22 -18.21 7.63
N TRP A 18 -1.09 -18.30 8.35
CA TRP A 18 0.12 -17.55 8.06
C TRP A 18 0.97 -18.26 7.01
N GLN A 19 1.15 -17.61 5.87
CA GLN A 19 2.00 -18.11 4.78
C GLN A 19 3.31 -17.34 4.75
N ARG A 20 4.44 -18.08 4.76
CA ARG A 20 5.78 -17.51 4.70
C ARG A 20 6.28 -17.40 3.28
N HIS A 21 6.71 -16.19 2.91
CA HIS A 21 7.29 -15.88 1.61
C HIS A 21 8.72 -15.40 1.80
N GLN A 22 9.67 -16.06 1.12
CA GLN A 22 11.10 -15.77 1.25
C GLN A 22 11.60 -14.81 0.18
N SER A 23 12.84 -14.34 0.32
CA SER A 23 13.51 -13.57 -0.71
C SER A 23 13.59 -14.33 -2.05
N GLY A 24 13.56 -13.61 -3.17
CA GLY A 24 13.51 -14.19 -4.51
C GLY A 24 12.11 -14.56 -5.00
N THR A 25 11.06 -14.22 -4.24
CA THR A 25 9.66 -14.39 -4.66
C THR A 25 9.02 -13.07 -5.04
N LEU A 26 8.19 -13.09 -6.08
CA LEU A 26 7.31 -12.01 -6.47
C LEU A 26 5.90 -12.31 -5.96
N LEU A 27 5.37 -11.41 -5.16
CA LEU A 27 4.03 -11.44 -4.60
C LEU A 27 3.11 -10.56 -5.44
N LEU A 28 2.02 -11.12 -5.91
CA LEU A 28 0.98 -10.43 -6.66
C LEU A 28 -0.22 -10.21 -5.71
N PHE A 29 -0.45 -8.98 -5.33
CA PHE A 29 -1.58 -8.60 -4.48
C PHE A 29 -2.74 -8.12 -5.35
N ALA A 30 -3.89 -8.76 -5.21
CA ALA A 30 -5.12 -8.27 -5.82
C ALA A 30 -5.46 -6.87 -5.29
N ALA A 31 -6.14 -6.07 -6.11
CA ALA A 31 -6.69 -4.79 -5.67
C ALA A 31 -7.77 -5.00 -4.59
N GLN A 32 -7.92 -4.02 -3.71
CA GLN A 32 -8.99 -3.96 -2.69
C GLN A 32 -8.99 -5.10 -1.66
N THR A 33 -7.87 -5.78 -1.47
CA THR A 33 -7.72 -6.81 -0.44
C THR A 33 -6.95 -6.26 0.76
N GLN A 34 -7.45 -6.55 1.96
CA GLN A 34 -6.76 -6.24 3.21
C GLN A 34 -5.87 -7.41 3.62
N TRP A 35 -4.63 -7.12 3.98
CA TRP A 35 -3.64 -8.11 4.34
C TRP A 35 -3.07 -7.84 5.72
N ARG A 36 -2.98 -8.87 6.55
CA ARG A 36 -2.14 -8.82 7.76
C ARG A 36 -0.76 -9.29 7.36
N ILE A 37 0.25 -8.46 7.58
CA ILE A 37 1.60 -8.69 7.09
C ILE A 37 2.60 -8.49 8.22
N HIS A 38 3.49 -9.46 8.41
CA HIS A 38 4.66 -9.33 9.28
C HIS A 38 5.93 -9.44 8.43
N ASN A 39 6.79 -8.44 8.54
CA ASN A 39 8.09 -8.43 7.86
C ASN A 39 9.17 -8.86 8.85
N HIS A 40 9.97 -9.83 8.47
CA HIS A 40 11.03 -10.40 9.31
C HIS A 40 12.39 -10.18 8.67
N PRO A 41 13.37 -9.65 9.42
CA PRO A 41 14.74 -9.51 8.93
C PRO A 41 15.39 -10.88 8.72
N ASP A 42 16.41 -10.91 7.86
CA ASP A 42 17.32 -12.04 7.69
C ASP A 42 18.28 -12.18 8.88
N LYS A 43 19.21 -13.14 8.79
CA LYS A 43 20.24 -13.37 9.80
C LYS A 43 21.17 -12.17 10.04
N ASN A 44 21.26 -11.25 9.08
CA ASN A 44 22.02 -10.00 9.15
C ASN A 44 21.19 -8.83 9.71
N GLY A 45 19.96 -9.08 10.17
CA GLY A 45 19.08 -8.06 10.70
C GLY A 45 18.46 -7.15 9.62
N SER A 46 18.45 -7.56 8.35
CA SER A 46 17.96 -6.76 7.23
C SER A 46 16.67 -7.34 6.66
N TYR A 47 15.66 -6.47 6.49
CA TYR A 47 14.51 -6.72 5.65
C TYR A 47 14.44 -5.68 4.54
N LYS A 48 14.37 -6.12 3.29
CA LYS A 48 14.19 -5.24 2.13
C LYS A 48 13.19 -5.86 1.16
N ALA A 49 12.32 -5.02 0.61
CA ALA A 49 11.40 -5.37 -0.45
C ALA A 49 11.27 -4.21 -1.44
N GLN A 50 11.14 -4.54 -2.71
CA GLN A 50 10.79 -3.60 -3.76
C GLN A 50 9.29 -3.70 -3.99
N VAL A 51 8.62 -2.55 -4.16
CA VAL A 51 7.17 -2.47 -4.38
C VAL A 51 6.92 -1.73 -5.68
N LEU A 52 6.12 -2.32 -6.56
CA LEU A 52 5.62 -1.68 -7.76
C LEU A 52 4.09 -1.56 -7.67
N ALA A 53 3.62 -0.33 -7.61
CA ALA A 53 2.19 -0.03 -7.73
C ALA A 53 1.85 0.14 -9.22
N VAL A 54 1.11 -0.81 -9.78
CA VAL A 54 0.64 -0.72 -11.16
C VAL A 54 -0.57 0.23 -11.20
N ARG A 55 -0.47 1.28 -12.00
CA ARG A 55 -1.55 2.25 -12.18
C ARG A 55 -2.70 1.64 -12.96
N ASP A 56 -3.92 2.00 -12.60
CA ASP A 56 -5.12 1.50 -13.28
C ASP A 56 -5.15 1.87 -14.77
N GLU A 57 -4.70 3.07 -15.13
CA GLU A 57 -4.59 3.50 -16.53
C GLU A 57 -3.67 2.60 -17.38
N TRP A 58 -2.61 2.05 -16.79
CA TRP A 58 -1.73 1.09 -17.45
C TRP A 58 -2.42 -0.27 -17.62
N LEU A 59 -3.19 -0.71 -16.63
CA LEU A 59 -3.98 -1.95 -16.74
C LEU A 59 -5.05 -1.83 -17.81
N GLN A 60 -5.77 -0.70 -17.88
CA GLN A 60 -6.76 -0.45 -18.91
C GLN A 60 -6.13 -0.49 -20.31
N LYS A 61 -4.99 0.20 -20.48
CA LYS A 61 -4.27 0.22 -21.77
C LYS A 61 -3.76 -1.19 -22.15
N PHE A 62 -3.22 -1.92 -21.18
CA PHE A 62 -2.78 -3.31 -21.36
C PHE A 62 -3.93 -4.19 -21.86
N HIS A 63 -5.09 -4.15 -21.23
CA HIS A 63 -6.25 -4.94 -21.65
C HIS A 63 -6.82 -4.52 -23.00
N GLN A 64 -6.72 -3.25 -23.37
CA GLN A 64 -7.12 -2.80 -24.71
C GLN A 64 -6.18 -3.32 -25.81
N GLN A 65 -4.89 -3.38 -25.51
CA GLN A 65 -3.87 -3.84 -26.47
C GLN A 65 -3.79 -5.36 -26.57
N HIS A 66 -4.16 -6.08 -25.52
CA HIS A 66 -4.02 -7.53 -25.38
C HIS A 66 -5.34 -8.20 -24.96
N ALA A 67 -6.43 -7.84 -25.65
CA ALA A 67 -7.78 -8.36 -25.34
C ALA A 67 -7.94 -9.87 -25.61
N ASP A 68 -7.07 -10.45 -26.39
CA ASP A 68 -7.02 -11.87 -26.76
C ASP A 68 -6.27 -12.75 -25.74
N LEU A 69 -5.50 -12.14 -24.83
CA LEU A 69 -4.79 -12.89 -23.81
C LEU A 69 -5.75 -13.42 -22.73
N THR A 70 -5.85 -14.75 -22.64
CA THR A 70 -6.60 -15.45 -21.62
C THR A 70 -5.67 -15.79 -20.45
N ALA A 71 -5.56 -14.90 -19.48
CA ALA A 71 -4.83 -15.17 -18.24
C ALA A 71 -5.80 -15.16 -17.05
N GLN A 72 -5.49 -15.97 -16.02
CA GLN A 72 -6.29 -16.03 -14.82
C GLN A 72 -6.14 -14.72 -14.03
N LYS A 73 -7.27 -14.09 -13.68
CA LYS A 73 -7.27 -12.88 -12.87
C LYS A 73 -6.75 -13.14 -11.47
N VAL A 74 -5.83 -12.32 -11.01
CA VAL A 74 -5.34 -12.34 -9.63
C VAL A 74 -6.44 -11.80 -8.73
N SER A 75 -7.22 -12.70 -8.12
CA SER A 75 -8.33 -12.36 -7.21
C SER A 75 -7.93 -12.39 -5.72
N SER A 76 -6.73 -12.89 -5.42
CA SER A 76 -6.17 -12.98 -4.07
C SER A 76 -4.65 -12.82 -4.14
N LEU A 77 -3.93 -13.26 -3.11
CA LEU A 77 -2.46 -13.35 -3.15
C LEU A 77 -2.03 -14.50 -4.08
N GLN A 78 -1.13 -14.18 -4.99
CA GLN A 78 -0.40 -15.14 -5.80
C GLN A 78 1.10 -14.97 -5.54
N THR A 79 1.85 -16.07 -5.62
CA THR A 79 3.30 -16.08 -5.39
C THR A 79 3.99 -16.73 -6.58
N LEU A 80 4.94 -16.04 -7.16
CA LEU A 80 5.72 -16.51 -8.29
C LEU A 80 7.21 -16.54 -7.97
N PRO A 81 7.97 -17.55 -8.42
CA PRO A 81 9.41 -17.50 -8.38
C PRO A 81 9.91 -16.42 -9.34
N LEU A 82 10.80 -15.55 -8.87
CA LEU A 82 11.38 -14.51 -9.69
C LEU A 82 12.58 -15.07 -10.46
N ASN A 83 12.35 -15.56 -11.66
CA ASN A 83 13.35 -16.16 -12.53
C ASN A 83 13.20 -15.76 -14.01
N GLY A 84 14.17 -16.08 -14.84
CA GLY A 84 14.13 -15.90 -16.30
C GLY A 84 13.72 -14.49 -16.75
N TRP A 85 12.78 -14.40 -17.69
CA TRP A 85 12.28 -13.15 -18.24
C TRP A 85 11.58 -12.28 -17.20
N LEU A 86 10.86 -12.90 -16.26
CA LEU A 86 10.17 -12.18 -15.18
C LEU A 86 11.17 -11.44 -14.28
N GLN A 87 12.29 -12.06 -13.94
CA GLN A 87 13.35 -11.42 -13.17
C GLN A 87 13.97 -10.24 -13.93
N GLN A 88 14.25 -10.41 -15.22
CA GLN A 88 14.83 -9.33 -16.02
C GLN A 88 13.87 -8.14 -16.17
N ALA A 89 12.58 -8.40 -16.43
CA ALA A 89 11.58 -7.35 -16.52
C ALA A 89 11.40 -6.63 -15.18
N TRP A 90 11.38 -7.39 -14.07
CA TRP A 90 11.33 -6.82 -12.72
C TRP A 90 12.51 -5.90 -12.44
N GLN A 91 13.74 -6.35 -12.73
CA GLN A 91 14.93 -5.53 -12.55
C GLN A 91 14.89 -4.25 -13.37
N ARG A 92 14.46 -4.31 -14.64
CA ARG A 92 14.36 -3.13 -15.50
C ARG A 92 13.33 -2.11 -14.99
N VAL A 93 12.19 -2.55 -14.46
CA VAL A 93 11.14 -1.63 -14.00
C VAL A 93 11.43 -1.08 -12.59
N THR A 94 12.23 -1.77 -11.79
CA THR A 94 12.59 -1.34 -10.43
C THR A 94 14.01 -0.79 -10.32
N ASP A 95 14.69 -0.59 -11.45
CA ASP A 95 15.99 0.05 -11.50
C ASP A 95 15.91 1.46 -10.86
N PRO A 96 16.83 1.83 -9.97
CA PRO A 96 16.85 3.17 -9.37
C PRO A 96 16.84 4.32 -10.39
N GLU A 97 17.47 4.13 -11.55
CA GLU A 97 17.48 5.13 -12.63
C GLU A 97 16.09 5.39 -13.23
N MET A 98 15.15 4.44 -13.06
CA MET A 98 13.76 4.63 -13.48
C MET A 98 13.02 5.72 -12.73
N ALA A 99 13.52 6.16 -11.57
CA ALA A 99 12.94 7.29 -10.83
C ALA A 99 13.02 8.61 -11.63
N GLU A 100 14.02 8.75 -12.50
CA GLU A 100 14.24 9.92 -13.37
C GLU A 100 13.77 9.67 -14.81
N ALA A 101 13.26 8.48 -15.11
CA ALA A 101 12.82 8.11 -16.43
C ALA A 101 11.52 8.84 -16.84
N SER A 102 11.36 9.05 -18.14
CA SER A 102 10.10 9.59 -18.66
C SER A 102 8.92 8.66 -18.36
N THR A 103 7.73 9.23 -18.21
CA THR A 103 6.49 8.46 -18.00
C THR A 103 6.28 7.39 -19.08
N GLY A 104 6.63 7.69 -20.33
CA GLY A 104 6.51 6.75 -21.44
C GLY A 104 7.45 5.54 -21.31
N LEU A 105 8.69 5.74 -20.83
CA LEU A 105 9.62 4.63 -20.60
C LEU A 105 9.15 3.77 -19.43
N THR A 106 8.71 4.38 -18.34
CA THR A 106 8.16 3.68 -17.19
C THR A 106 6.95 2.83 -17.59
N GLU A 107 6.03 3.41 -18.35
CA GLU A 107 4.86 2.70 -18.89
C GLU A 107 5.28 1.49 -19.74
N HIS A 108 6.23 1.68 -20.64
CA HIS A 108 6.72 0.59 -21.51
C HIS A 108 7.29 -0.57 -20.69
N ARG A 109 8.08 -0.29 -19.65
CA ARG A 109 8.63 -1.32 -18.76
C ARG A 109 7.55 -2.05 -17.95
N VAL A 110 6.53 -1.32 -17.51
CA VAL A 110 5.38 -1.93 -16.83
C VAL A 110 4.58 -2.80 -17.79
N MET A 111 4.34 -2.36 -19.04
CA MET A 111 3.66 -3.17 -20.07
C MET A 111 4.41 -4.47 -20.37
N GLU A 112 5.73 -4.43 -20.50
CA GLU A 112 6.58 -5.62 -20.65
C GLU A 112 6.38 -6.60 -19.49
N LEU A 113 6.41 -6.11 -18.26
CA LEU A 113 6.20 -6.94 -17.06
C LEU A 113 4.79 -7.55 -17.04
N LEU A 114 3.76 -6.76 -17.35
CA LEU A 114 2.37 -7.24 -17.40
C LEU A 114 2.16 -8.30 -18.47
N LEU A 115 2.83 -8.18 -19.62
CA LEU A 115 2.78 -9.16 -20.71
C LEU A 115 3.38 -10.50 -20.25
N ILE A 116 4.57 -10.47 -19.64
CA ILE A 116 5.21 -11.68 -19.11
C ILE A 116 4.35 -12.34 -18.03
N LEU A 117 3.72 -11.55 -17.14
CA LEU A 117 2.79 -12.08 -16.14
C LEU A 117 1.58 -12.75 -16.81
N ALA A 118 1.02 -12.14 -17.85
CA ALA A 118 -0.11 -12.70 -18.58
C ALA A 118 0.26 -14.01 -19.30
N GLU A 119 1.43 -14.10 -19.92
CA GLU A 119 1.98 -15.31 -20.54
C GLU A 119 2.24 -16.42 -19.51
N THR A 120 2.55 -16.07 -18.26
CA THR A 120 2.64 -17.04 -17.15
C THR A 120 1.29 -17.38 -16.51
N GLY A 121 0.19 -16.89 -17.08
CA GLY A 121 -1.18 -17.19 -16.67
C GLY A 121 -1.75 -16.23 -15.62
N HIS A 122 -1.10 -15.07 -15.36
CA HIS A 122 -1.53 -14.14 -14.33
C HIS A 122 -1.86 -12.78 -14.91
N SER A 123 -3.08 -12.29 -14.70
CA SER A 123 -3.49 -10.94 -15.06
C SER A 123 -4.09 -10.18 -13.89
N PHE A 124 -3.97 -8.87 -13.90
CA PHE A 124 -4.64 -8.00 -12.95
C PHE A 124 -5.92 -7.45 -13.55
N GLU A 125 -7.00 -7.44 -12.76
CA GLU A 125 -8.13 -6.60 -13.13
C GLU A 125 -7.74 -5.13 -12.96
N SER A 126 -8.13 -4.33 -13.92
CA SER A 126 -8.23 -2.90 -13.73
C SER A 126 -9.25 -2.66 -12.61
N ALA A 127 -8.81 -2.00 -11.53
CA ALA A 127 -9.76 -1.52 -10.55
C ALA A 127 -10.73 -0.65 -11.31
N ASP A 128 -11.99 -1.08 -11.42
CA ASP A 128 -12.94 -0.37 -12.28
C ASP A 128 -13.05 1.08 -11.77
N ARG A 129 -12.39 2.02 -12.46
CA ARG A 129 -12.53 3.46 -12.19
C ARG A 129 -14.00 3.91 -12.23
N ARG A 130 -14.89 3.06 -12.76
CA ARG A 130 -16.33 3.24 -12.71
C ARG A 130 -16.90 2.98 -11.32
N LEU A 131 -16.22 2.27 -10.40
CA LEU A 131 -16.66 2.19 -9.02
C LEU A 131 -16.56 3.58 -8.39
N LEU A 132 -17.69 4.05 -7.90
CA LEU A 132 -17.82 5.38 -7.33
C LEU A 132 -16.95 5.55 -6.08
N GLN A 133 -16.82 4.49 -5.27
CA GLN A 133 -15.92 4.46 -4.11
C GLN A 133 -14.46 4.79 -4.48
N ASN A 134 -13.94 4.27 -5.60
CA ASN A 134 -12.56 4.52 -6.03
C ASN A 134 -12.37 5.97 -6.50
N GLN A 135 -13.37 6.53 -7.17
CA GLN A 135 -13.36 7.94 -7.58
C GLN A 135 -13.37 8.87 -6.36
N ILE A 136 -14.21 8.55 -5.37
CA ILE A 136 -14.29 9.28 -4.10
C ILE A 136 -12.96 9.18 -3.35
N HIS A 137 -12.39 7.99 -3.28
CA HIS A 137 -11.09 7.76 -2.62
C HIS A 137 -9.99 8.65 -3.21
N GLY A 138 -9.83 8.65 -4.54
CA GLY A 138 -8.86 9.50 -5.22
C GLY A 138 -9.08 11.00 -4.99
N LEU A 139 -10.33 11.44 -4.94
CA LEU A 139 -10.70 12.84 -4.64
C LEU A 139 -10.30 13.23 -3.21
N ILE A 140 -10.56 12.37 -2.23
CA ILE A 140 -10.25 12.64 -0.82
C ILE A 140 -8.75 12.66 -0.57
N GLN A 141 -7.97 11.81 -1.23
CA GLN A 141 -6.51 11.81 -1.11
C GLN A 141 -5.87 13.12 -1.59
N GLN A 142 -6.49 13.82 -2.53
CA GLN A 142 -6.01 15.14 -2.98
C GLN A 142 -6.26 16.24 -1.94
N ASN A 143 -7.35 16.15 -1.16
CA ASN A 143 -7.74 17.14 -0.16
C ASN A 143 -8.27 16.43 1.12
N PRO A 144 -7.42 15.72 1.88
CA PRO A 144 -7.85 14.86 2.99
C PRO A 144 -8.39 15.63 4.19
N SER A 145 -7.92 16.87 4.42
CA SER A 145 -8.35 17.72 5.52
C SER A 145 -9.69 18.44 5.26
N GLN A 146 -10.14 18.47 4.00
CA GLN A 146 -11.43 19.07 3.67
C GLN A 146 -12.59 18.29 4.33
N THR A 147 -13.63 19.00 4.78
CA THR A 147 -14.87 18.36 5.22
C THR A 147 -15.62 17.84 4.00
N TRP A 148 -15.79 16.52 3.93
CA TRP A 148 -16.53 15.85 2.88
C TRP A 148 -17.89 15.39 3.39
N ASN A 149 -18.96 15.96 2.86
CA ASN A 149 -20.31 15.49 3.10
C ASN A 149 -20.93 14.89 1.82
N VAL A 150 -22.08 14.24 1.96
CA VAL A 150 -22.75 13.57 0.83
C VAL A 150 -23.14 14.56 -0.27
N ALA A 151 -23.55 15.78 0.08
CA ALA A 151 -23.97 16.78 -0.89
C ALA A 151 -22.78 17.28 -1.72
N ASP A 152 -21.62 17.53 -1.07
CA ASP A 152 -20.38 17.93 -1.74
C ASP A 152 -19.93 16.86 -2.73
N LEU A 153 -19.91 15.59 -2.30
CA LEU A 153 -19.56 14.46 -3.17
C LEU A 153 -20.54 14.33 -4.33
N ALA A 154 -21.83 14.43 -4.06
CA ALA A 154 -22.87 14.33 -5.09
C ALA A 154 -22.69 15.42 -6.17
N THR A 155 -22.45 16.66 -5.75
CA THR A 155 -22.17 17.79 -6.66
C THR A 155 -20.91 17.53 -7.48
N ARG A 156 -19.83 17.06 -6.85
CA ARG A 156 -18.55 16.80 -7.52
C ARG A 156 -18.65 15.72 -8.59
N PHE A 157 -19.54 14.75 -8.42
CA PHE A 157 -19.75 13.65 -9.37
C PHE A 157 -20.99 13.87 -10.27
N ASN A 158 -21.56 15.08 -10.29
CA ASN A 158 -22.75 15.42 -11.08
C ASN A 158 -23.92 14.43 -10.85
N ARG A 159 -24.19 14.09 -9.58
CA ARG A 159 -25.24 13.16 -9.16
C ARG A 159 -26.11 13.77 -8.07
N SER A 160 -27.34 13.26 -7.93
CA SER A 160 -28.11 13.54 -6.73
C SER A 160 -27.56 12.76 -5.52
N SER A 161 -27.76 13.28 -4.31
CA SER A 161 -27.35 12.60 -3.07
C SER A 161 -27.94 11.20 -2.96
N SER A 162 -29.20 11.02 -3.35
CA SER A 162 -29.87 9.71 -3.34
C SER A 162 -29.22 8.72 -4.32
N THR A 163 -28.90 9.18 -5.54
CA THR A 163 -28.21 8.35 -6.55
C THR A 163 -26.82 7.94 -6.08
N LEU A 164 -26.07 8.88 -5.47
CA LEU A 164 -24.73 8.61 -4.93
C LEU A 164 -24.80 7.57 -3.81
N LEU A 165 -25.69 7.75 -2.84
CA LEU A 165 -25.84 6.82 -1.71
C LEU A 165 -26.26 5.42 -2.17
N ARG A 166 -27.25 5.33 -3.08
CA ARG A 166 -27.69 4.03 -3.63
C ARG A 166 -26.53 3.30 -4.30
N ARG A 167 -25.74 4.01 -5.13
CA ARG A 167 -24.64 3.39 -5.83
C ARG A 167 -23.53 2.93 -4.88
N LEU A 168 -23.19 3.70 -3.86
CA LEU A 168 -22.22 3.27 -2.84
C LEU A 168 -22.74 2.04 -2.07
N GLN A 169 -24.04 1.97 -1.79
CA GLN A 169 -24.67 0.82 -1.15
C GLN A 169 -24.60 -0.43 -2.07
N GLU A 170 -24.83 -0.29 -3.36
CA GLU A 170 -24.66 -1.35 -4.36
C GLU A 170 -23.18 -1.82 -4.43
N GLU A 171 -22.21 -0.93 -4.19
CA GLU A 171 -20.78 -1.23 -4.09
C GLU A 171 -20.37 -1.75 -2.69
N GLY A 172 -21.34 -1.95 -1.76
CA GLY A 172 -21.09 -2.49 -0.42
C GLY A 172 -20.43 -1.51 0.56
N THR A 173 -20.50 -0.20 0.30
CA THR A 173 -19.85 0.84 1.12
C THR A 173 -20.76 2.04 1.39
N SER A 174 -20.22 3.05 2.05
CA SER A 174 -20.89 4.34 2.30
C SER A 174 -19.93 5.51 2.10
N ALA A 175 -20.47 6.72 1.89
CA ALA A 175 -19.65 7.91 1.75
C ALA A 175 -18.73 8.15 2.97
N ALA A 176 -19.25 7.94 4.18
CA ALA A 176 -18.47 8.06 5.42
C ALA A 176 -17.34 7.03 5.50
N GLN A 177 -17.59 5.81 5.03
CA GLN A 177 -16.57 4.75 4.98
C GLN A 177 -15.49 5.11 3.95
N CYS A 178 -15.85 5.53 2.73
CA CYS A 178 -14.89 5.97 1.72
C CYS A 178 -13.97 7.09 2.22
N VAL A 179 -14.55 8.09 2.92
CA VAL A 179 -13.76 9.19 3.51
C VAL A 179 -12.79 8.68 4.58
N ARG A 180 -13.26 7.80 5.46
CA ARG A 180 -12.45 7.21 6.52
C ARG A 180 -11.29 6.41 5.96
N ASP A 181 -11.58 5.51 5.01
CA ASP A 181 -10.59 4.61 4.44
C ASP A 181 -9.50 5.38 3.71
N ALA A 182 -9.87 6.36 2.87
CA ALA A 182 -8.92 7.21 2.16
C ALA A 182 -7.98 7.97 3.11
N ARG A 183 -8.52 8.52 4.23
CA ARG A 183 -7.73 9.22 5.24
C ARG A 183 -6.79 8.29 6.00
N LEU A 184 -7.24 7.09 6.35
CA LEU A 184 -6.43 6.12 7.08
C LEU A 184 -5.32 5.52 6.22
N GLU A 185 -5.58 5.28 4.94
CA GLU A 185 -4.55 4.84 3.99
C GLU A 185 -3.47 5.91 3.76
N LEU A 186 -3.87 7.19 3.64
CA LEU A 186 -2.91 8.28 3.63
C LEU A 186 -2.07 8.30 4.92
N GLY A 187 -2.72 8.12 6.08
CA GLY A 187 -2.04 8.05 7.37
C GLY A 187 -1.04 6.90 7.45
N LEU A 188 -1.40 5.73 6.95
CA LEU A 188 -0.51 4.57 6.84
C LEU A 188 0.71 4.89 5.97
N ASN A 189 0.49 5.48 4.81
CA ASN A 189 1.56 5.87 3.89
C ASN A 189 2.52 6.87 4.57
N LEU A 190 2.00 7.94 5.18
CA LEU A 190 2.81 8.95 5.86
C LEU A 190 3.59 8.37 7.06
N LEU A 191 3.00 7.42 7.79
CA LEU A 191 3.70 6.71 8.86
C LEU A 191 4.88 5.89 8.35
N GLN A 192 4.74 5.29 7.17
CA GLN A 192 5.77 4.45 6.57
C GLN A 192 6.87 5.25 5.86
N THR A 193 6.51 6.36 5.22
CA THR A 193 7.41 7.10 4.32
C THR A 193 8.04 8.34 4.93
N THR A 194 7.49 8.87 6.04
CA THR A 194 7.97 10.10 6.66
C THR A 194 8.38 9.92 8.12
N ARG A 195 9.09 10.91 8.68
CA ARG A 195 9.41 11.01 10.11
C ARG A 195 8.51 11.99 10.88
N GLN A 196 7.44 12.45 10.27
CA GLN A 196 6.53 13.40 10.92
C GLN A 196 5.93 12.81 12.20
N PRO A 197 5.74 13.63 13.24
CA PRO A 197 5.02 13.21 14.45
C PRO A 197 3.62 12.70 14.13
N VAL A 198 3.15 11.67 14.85
CA VAL A 198 1.84 11.05 14.59
C VAL A 198 0.70 12.07 14.70
N GLY A 199 0.83 13.08 15.57
CA GLY A 199 -0.15 14.18 15.69
C GLY A 199 -0.28 14.98 14.38
N HIS A 200 0.84 15.37 13.77
CA HIS A 200 0.84 16.09 12.48
C HIS A 200 0.30 15.23 11.33
N ILE A 201 0.56 13.91 11.37
CA ILE A 201 -0.04 12.99 10.39
C ILE A 201 -1.55 12.92 10.57
N ALA A 202 -2.05 12.88 11.81
CA ALA A 202 -3.48 12.89 12.09
C ALA A 202 -4.16 14.15 11.52
N GLU A 203 -3.57 15.32 11.72
CA GLU A 203 -4.04 16.60 11.16
C GLU A 203 -4.00 16.59 9.62
N ALA A 204 -2.90 16.14 9.02
CA ALA A 204 -2.75 16.05 7.57
C ALA A 204 -3.78 15.10 6.96
N CYS A 205 -4.20 14.06 7.68
CA CYS A 205 -5.28 13.16 7.30
C CYS A 205 -6.70 13.70 7.60
N GLY A 206 -6.82 14.92 8.10
CA GLY A 206 -8.11 15.57 8.38
C GLY A 206 -8.80 15.09 9.66
N TYR A 207 -8.03 14.59 10.64
CA TYR A 207 -8.55 14.26 11.97
C TYR A 207 -8.36 15.43 12.92
N LEU A 208 -9.44 15.81 13.63
CA LEU A 208 -9.42 16.90 14.60
C LEU A 208 -8.66 16.56 15.88
N SER A 209 -8.39 15.28 16.15
CA SER A 209 -7.60 14.85 17.29
C SER A 209 -6.79 13.61 17.01
N HIS A 210 -5.59 13.57 17.56
CA HIS A 210 -4.70 12.40 17.54
C HIS A 210 -5.39 11.12 18.08
N SER A 211 -6.20 11.26 19.14
CA SER A 211 -6.88 10.12 19.76
C SER A 211 -7.89 9.47 18.81
N ARG A 212 -8.69 10.29 18.07
CA ARG A 212 -9.64 9.79 17.10
C ARG A 212 -8.94 9.10 15.90
N PHE A 213 -7.85 9.69 15.44
CA PHE A 213 -7.02 9.06 14.40
C PHE A 213 -6.47 7.72 14.88
N SER A 214 -5.87 7.68 16.09
CA SER A 214 -5.25 6.45 16.60
C SER A 214 -6.28 5.34 16.80
N ALA A 215 -7.45 5.64 17.32
CA ALA A 215 -8.53 4.67 17.50
C ALA A 215 -9.06 4.13 16.16
N ALA A 216 -9.31 5.01 15.19
CA ALA A 216 -9.75 4.61 13.85
C ALA A 216 -8.68 3.79 13.12
N PHE A 217 -7.42 4.18 13.26
CA PHE A 217 -6.28 3.48 12.67
C PHE A 217 -6.08 2.08 13.27
N GLU A 218 -6.15 1.96 14.59
CA GLU A 218 -6.07 0.67 15.28
C GLU A 218 -7.24 -0.25 14.90
N GLN A 219 -8.45 0.29 14.81
CA GLN A 219 -9.62 -0.46 14.35
C GLN A 219 -9.44 -1.00 12.93
N GLN A 220 -8.84 -0.20 12.02
CA GLN A 220 -8.66 -0.57 10.61
C GLN A 220 -7.48 -1.52 10.40
N PHE A 221 -6.35 -1.26 11.06
CA PHE A 221 -5.08 -1.96 10.79
C PHE A 221 -4.63 -2.90 11.92
N GLY A 222 -5.36 -2.97 13.03
CA GLY A 222 -5.05 -3.84 14.16
C GLY A 222 -3.81 -3.44 14.97
N ILE A 223 -3.25 -2.25 14.71
CA ILE A 223 -2.05 -1.74 15.40
C ILE A 223 -2.15 -0.24 15.60
N LEU A 224 -1.69 0.26 16.76
CA LEU A 224 -1.59 1.69 17.02
C LEU A 224 -0.56 2.36 16.08
N PRO A 225 -0.81 3.60 15.60
CA PRO A 225 0.14 4.35 14.76
C PRO A 225 1.53 4.47 15.36
N ILE A 226 1.61 4.72 16.66
CA ILE A 226 2.89 4.86 17.36
C ILE A 226 3.67 3.54 17.40
N LYS A 227 2.98 2.41 17.60
CA LYS A 227 3.61 1.09 17.59
C LYS A 227 4.11 0.73 16.18
N LEU A 228 3.32 1.01 15.15
CA LEU A 228 3.74 0.82 13.77
C LEU A 228 5.01 1.64 13.47
N ARG A 229 5.05 2.91 13.92
CA ARG A 229 6.23 3.78 13.76
C ARG A 229 7.48 3.21 14.43
N GLN A 230 7.34 2.69 15.64
CA GLN A 230 8.45 2.06 16.39
C GLN A 230 8.99 0.82 15.71
N GLN A 231 8.13 0.03 15.06
CA GLN A 231 8.54 -1.15 14.29
C GLN A 231 9.30 -0.80 13.00
N ILE A 232 8.87 0.26 12.32
CA ILE A 232 9.49 0.68 11.05
C ILE A 232 10.77 1.49 11.28
N GLN A 233 10.80 2.28 12.37
CA GLN A 233 11.93 3.14 12.74
C GLN A 233 12.31 2.89 14.21
N PRO A 234 13.02 1.79 14.51
CA PRO A 234 13.49 1.56 15.87
C PRO A 234 14.38 2.74 16.28
N SER A 235 13.92 3.49 17.30
CA SER A 235 14.64 4.63 17.83
C SER A 235 15.99 4.16 18.36
N LYS A 236 17.07 4.83 17.96
CA LYS A 236 18.38 4.80 18.64
C LYS A 236 18.28 5.50 20.00
N ILE A 237 17.50 4.95 20.92
CA ILE A 237 17.41 5.44 22.31
C ILE A 237 17.60 4.23 23.20
N ASN A 238 18.86 3.91 23.48
CA ASN A 238 19.33 3.36 24.77
C ASN A 238 20.82 2.97 24.70
N SER A 239 21.70 3.91 24.35
CA SER A 239 23.14 3.72 24.59
C SER A 239 23.79 4.82 25.45
N ALA A 240 22.99 5.56 26.20
CA ALA A 240 23.53 6.61 27.07
C ALA A 240 22.86 6.60 28.44
N LYS A 241 23.01 5.49 29.19
CA LYS A 241 22.88 5.47 30.64
C LYS A 241 23.46 4.17 31.22
N LYS A 242 24.80 4.13 31.34
CA LYS A 242 25.51 3.39 32.42
C LYS A 242 26.97 3.84 32.38
N THR A 243 27.22 4.99 32.96
CA THR A 243 28.54 5.28 33.52
C THR A 243 28.44 4.98 35.02
N PRO A 244 29.14 4.01 35.55
CA PRO A 244 29.24 3.85 37.00
C PRO A 244 30.17 4.92 37.52
N VAL A 245 29.67 5.71 38.44
CA VAL A 245 30.46 6.59 39.28
C VAL A 245 31.38 5.72 40.12
N GLN A 246 32.67 5.73 39.85
CA GLN A 246 33.68 5.21 40.78
C GLN A 246 33.86 6.24 41.89
N SER A 247 33.41 5.89 43.07
CA SER A 247 33.76 6.57 44.31
C SER A 247 35.25 6.34 44.62
N ALA A 248 36.02 7.38 44.46
CA ALA A 248 37.37 7.43 45.06
C ALA A 248 37.20 7.77 46.54
N THR A 249 37.47 6.82 47.42
CA THR A 249 37.71 7.08 48.82
C THR A 249 39.22 7.02 49.02
N GLY A 250 39.79 8.16 49.48
CA GLY A 250 41.19 8.26 49.81
C GLY A 250 41.52 7.68 51.16
N ALA A 251 42.73 7.35 51.36
CA ALA A 251 43.55 7.44 52.57
C ALA A 251 44.99 7.63 52.13
#